data_7130a1e48015ca9ab00794406f589a9b
#
_entry.id   7130a1e48015ca9ab00794406f589a9b
#
_cell.length_a   1.000
_cell.length_b   1.000
_cell.length_c   1.000
_cell.angle_alpha   90.00
_cell.angle_beta   90.00
_cell.angle_gamma   90.00
#
_symmetry.space_group_name_H-M   'P 1'
#
loop_
_entity.id
_entity.type
_entity.pdbx_description
1 polymer ?
#
loop_
_entity_poly.entity_id
_entity_poly.type
_entity_poly.pdbx_seq_one_letter_code
_entity_poly.pdbx_strand_id
1 'polypeptide(L)'
;SFEKREDFAAIAEKNVISYFGEKPKHWRLSIGAVQDLIDGSDYDRVILDMLAPWECVEMAQQVLKPGGVFAAYVATTTQLSKLAEALKIDERFTEPESFEGLIRGWHHEGLAVRPQHKMNAHTGFIIFARKVAEGTTALKRRRRPSKGAYGATDDE
;
A
#
# COMPACT_ATOMS: atom_id res chain seq x y z
N SER A 1 -14.69 4.60 -1.75
CA SER A 1 -13.55 4.96 -2.60
C SER A 1 -13.46 6.46 -2.75
N PHE A 2 -12.24 6.96 -2.90
CA PHE A 2 -11.95 8.38 -3.09
C PHE A 2 -11.08 8.53 -4.34
N GLU A 3 -11.41 9.49 -5.20
CA GLU A 3 -10.62 9.84 -6.38
C GLU A 3 -10.57 11.35 -6.50
N LYS A 4 -9.37 11.91 -6.65
CA LYS A 4 -9.17 13.35 -6.67
C LYS A 4 -9.61 13.99 -7.99
N ARG A 5 -9.56 13.23 -9.08
CA ARG A 5 -9.85 13.70 -10.43
C ARG A 5 -11.22 13.20 -10.90
N GLU A 6 -12.07 14.10 -11.36
CA GLU A 6 -13.42 13.79 -11.84
C GLU A 6 -13.42 12.83 -13.04
N ASP A 7 -12.49 12.99 -13.97
CA ASP A 7 -12.37 12.14 -15.16
C ASP A 7 -12.00 10.69 -14.77
N PHE A 8 -11.12 10.49 -13.79
CA PHE A 8 -10.79 9.16 -13.27
C PHE A 8 -11.90 8.59 -12.39
N ALA A 9 -12.62 9.41 -11.65
CA ALA A 9 -13.79 8.98 -10.89
C ALA A 9 -14.87 8.40 -11.82
N ALA A 10 -15.13 9.04 -12.96
CA ALA A 10 -16.06 8.54 -13.97
C ALA A 10 -15.60 7.19 -14.57
N ILE A 11 -14.29 7.01 -14.80
CA ILE A 11 -13.72 5.74 -15.26
C ILE A 11 -13.87 4.66 -14.19
N ALA A 12 -13.59 4.98 -12.92
CA ALA A 12 -13.74 4.07 -11.80
C ALA A 12 -15.19 3.59 -11.66
N GLU A 13 -16.15 4.50 -11.73
CA GLU A 13 -17.57 4.15 -11.67
C GLU A 13 -17.98 3.23 -12.83
N LYS A 14 -17.57 3.57 -14.06
CA LYS A 14 -17.81 2.72 -15.23
C LYS A 14 -17.23 1.31 -15.05
N ASN A 15 -16.01 1.19 -14.52
CA ASN A 15 -15.36 -0.09 -14.29
C ASN A 15 -16.08 -0.92 -13.24
N VAL A 16 -16.52 -0.29 -12.15
CA VAL A 16 -17.30 -0.97 -11.09
C VAL A 16 -18.63 -1.48 -11.66
N ILE A 17 -19.37 -0.65 -12.38
CA ILE A 17 -20.63 -1.05 -13.01
C ILE A 17 -20.40 -2.18 -14.02
N SER A 18 -19.35 -2.08 -14.83
CA SER A 18 -19.02 -3.13 -15.82
C SER A 18 -18.71 -4.48 -15.17
N TYR A 19 -18.03 -4.46 -14.02
CA TYR A 19 -17.66 -5.68 -13.30
C TYR A 19 -18.85 -6.34 -12.58
N PHE A 20 -19.69 -5.55 -11.91
CA PHE A 20 -20.80 -6.05 -11.11
C PHE A 20 -22.15 -6.12 -11.86
N GLY A 21 -22.22 -5.59 -13.09
CA GLY A 21 -23.47 -5.46 -13.86
C GLY A 21 -24.30 -4.23 -13.47
N GLU A 22 -24.14 -3.72 -12.26
CA GLU A 22 -24.80 -2.53 -11.73
C GLU A 22 -23.91 -1.83 -10.70
N LYS A 23 -24.26 -0.62 -10.28
CA LYS A 23 -23.59 0.05 -9.17
C LYS A 23 -23.96 -0.61 -7.84
N PRO A 24 -22.99 -1.23 -7.14
CA PRO A 24 -23.29 -1.91 -5.87
C PRO A 24 -23.79 -0.91 -4.81
N LYS A 25 -24.85 -1.24 -4.09
CA LYS A 25 -25.45 -0.38 -3.06
C LYS A 25 -24.51 -0.03 -1.90
N HIS A 26 -23.55 -0.90 -1.62
CA HIS A 26 -22.54 -0.74 -0.56
C HIS A 26 -21.30 0.02 -1.02
N TRP A 27 -21.16 0.35 -2.30
CA TRP A 27 -20.02 1.11 -2.81
C TRP A 27 -20.32 2.59 -2.93
N ARG A 28 -19.46 3.40 -2.35
CA ARG A 28 -19.53 4.87 -2.42
C ARG A 28 -18.26 5.40 -3.06
N LEU A 29 -18.39 6.36 -3.96
CA LEU A 29 -17.30 7.10 -4.59
C LEU A 29 -17.46 8.57 -4.25
N SER A 30 -16.41 9.14 -3.67
CA SER A 30 -16.30 10.58 -3.39
C SER A 30 -15.21 11.19 -4.22
N ILE A 31 -15.44 12.38 -4.77
CA ILE A 31 -14.47 13.11 -5.58
C ILE A 31 -13.74 14.12 -4.69
N GLY A 32 -12.43 13.96 -4.58
CA GLY A 32 -11.54 14.78 -3.75
C GLY A 32 -10.47 13.98 -3.06
N ALA A 33 -9.64 14.65 -2.27
CA ALA A 33 -8.58 14.00 -1.50
C ALA A 33 -9.16 13.19 -0.34
N VAL A 34 -8.68 11.99 -0.15
CA VAL A 34 -9.17 11.09 0.91
C VAL A 34 -8.99 11.70 2.30
N GLN A 35 -7.90 12.43 2.52
CA GLN A 35 -7.60 13.07 3.81
C GLN A 35 -8.65 14.10 4.22
N ASP A 36 -9.27 14.77 3.24
CA ASP A 36 -10.23 15.84 3.46
C ASP A 36 -11.68 15.33 3.54
N LEU A 37 -11.94 14.18 2.93
CA LEU A 37 -13.30 13.67 2.71
C LEU A 37 -13.65 12.43 3.53
N ILE A 38 -12.65 11.76 4.11
CA ILE A 38 -12.93 10.55 4.89
C ILE A 38 -13.62 10.95 6.21
N ASP A 39 -14.72 10.30 6.46
CA ASP A 39 -15.49 10.45 7.69
C ASP A 39 -15.56 9.13 8.45
N GLY A 40 -15.80 9.22 9.75
CA GLY A 40 -15.95 8.05 10.61
C GLY A 40 -14.66 7.41 11.05
N SER A 41 -14.81 6.31 11.76
CA SER A 41 -13.74 5.49 12.35
C SER A 41 -14.07 4.01 12.17
N ASP A 42 -13.21 3.15 12.70
CA ASP A 42 -13.41 1.70 12.72
C ASP A 42 -13.40 1.02 11.34
N TYR A 43 -12.69 1.61 10.41
CA TYR A 43 -12.45 0.94 9.12
C TYR A 43 -11.58 -0.30 9.30
N ASP A 44 -11.93 -1.37 8.60
CA ASP A 44 -11.12 -2.60 8.56
C ASP A 44 -9.84 -2.42 7.77
N ARG A 45 -9.90 -1.64 6.69
CA ARG A 45 -8.79 -1.47 5.74
C ARG A 45 -8.77 -0.08 5.15
N VAL A 46 -7.56 0.47 5.02
CA VAL A 46 -7.23 1.62 4.17
C VAL A 46 -6.27 1.12 3.09
N ILE A 47 -6.69 1.21 1.83
CA ILE A 47 -5.90 0.75 0.67
C ILE A 47 -5.64 1.97 -0.22
N LEU A 48 -4.37 2.28 -0.44
CA LEU A 48 -3.92 3.45 -1.18
C LEU A 48 -3.15 3.04 -2.45
N ASP A 49 -3.65 3.52 -3.59
CA ASP A 49 -2.95 3.48 -4.87
C ASP A 49 -2.76 4.94 -5.33
N MET A 50 -1.71 5.55 -4.83
CA MET A 50 -1.45 6.98 -5.03
C MET A 50 0.04 7.31 -4.96
N LEU A 51 0.40 8.49 -5.48
CA LEU A 51 1.80 8.91 -5.60
C LEU A 51 2.52 9.05 -4.25
N ALA A 52 1.82 9.54 -3.22
CA ALA A 52 2.42 9.92 -1.93
C ALA A 52 1.63 9.33 -0.73
N PRO A 53 1.54 7.99 -0.59
CA PRO A 53 0.73 7.37 0.46
C PRO A 53 1.25 7.65 1.89
N TRP A 54 2.50 8.06 2.07
CA TRP A 54 3.04 8.48 3.38
C TRP A 54 2.33 9.71 3.96
N GLU A 55 1.71 10.55 3.13
CA GLU A 55 0.92 11.70 3.58
C GLU A 55 -0.41 11.30 4.20
N CYS A 56 -0.82 10.04 4.03
CA CYS A 56 -2.06 9.50 4.58
C CYS A 56 -1.86 8.64 5.84
N VAL A 57 -0.65 8.49 6.37
CA VAL A 57 -0.38 7.63 7.52
C VAL A 57 -1.14 8.10 8.77
N GLU A 58 -1.11 9.40 9.05
CA GLU A 58 -1.84 9.99 10.20
C GLU A 58 -3.37 9.79 10.05
N MET A 59 -3.92 10.11 8.89
CA MET A 59 -5.35 9.88 8.60
C MET A 59 -5.71 8.40 8.77
N ALA A 60 -4.92 7.49 8.21
CA ALA A 60 -5.18 6.06 8.31
C ALA A 60 -5.15 5.56 9.75
N GLN A 61 -4.25 6.13 10.59
CA GLN A 61 -4.21 5.83 12.01
C GLN A 61 -5.50 6.24 12.71
N GLN A 62 -6.03 7.41 12.37
CA GLN A 62 -7.25 7.92 13.00
C GLN A 62 -8.47 7.07 12.65
N VAL A 63 -8.60 6.66 11.39
CA VAL A 63 -9.82 6.00 10.91
C VAL A 63 -9.81 4.48 11.01
N LEU A 64 -8.65 3.83 11.04
CA LEU A 64 -8.55 2.38 11.19
C LEU A 64 -8.91 1.94 12.60
N LYS A 65 -9.64 0.84 12.73
CA LYS A 65 -9.81 0.16 14.00
C LYS A 65 -8.51 -0.53 14.44
N PRO A 66 -8.33 -0.84 15.74
CA PRO A 66 -7.24 -1.70 16.18
C PRO A 66 -7.18 -3.02 15.40
N GLY A 67 -6.00 -3.40 14.91
CA GLY A 67 -5.80 -4.55 14.03
C GLY A 67 -6.16 -4.29 12.55
N GLY A 68 -6.75 -3.13 12.23
CA GLY A 68 -7.05 -2.72 10.85
C GLY A 68 -5.79 -2.62 9.99
N VAL A 69 -5.95 -2.85 8.69
CA VAL A 69 -4.83 -2.93 7.75
C VAL A 69 -4.68 -1.64 6.97
N PHE A 70 -3.51 -1.04 7.07
CA PHE A 70 -3.01 -0.07 6.09
C PHE A 70 -2.29 -0.84 4.98
N ALA A 71 -2.62 -0.59 3.73
CA ALA A 71 -1.92 -1.14 2.58
C ALA A 71 -1.74 -0.08 1.50
N ALA A 72 -0.61 -0.11 0.80
CA ALA A 72 -0.38 0.77 -0.34
C ALA A 72 0.37 0.05 -1.46
N TYR A 73 0.06 0.46 -2.69
CA TYR A 73 0.83 0.13 -3.88
C TYR A 73 1.73 1.32 -4.24
N VAL A 74 3.00 1.06 -4.48
CA VAL A 74 3.99 2.07 -4.89
C VAL A 74 4.86 1.52 -6.01
N ALA A 75 5.23 2.39 -6.95
CA ALA A 75 5.93 1.97 -8.17
C ALA A 75 7.46 1.92 -8.01
N THR A 76 8.05 2.65 -7.05
CA THR A 76 9.50 2.79 -6.93
C THR A 76 10.02 2.42 -5.55
N THR A 77 11.27 1.98 -5.49
CA THR A 77 11.97 1.70 -4.23
C THR A 77 12.09 2.93 -3.33
N THR A 78 12.23 4.12 -3.92
CA THR A 78 12.26 5.38 -3.16
C THR A 78 10.94 5.66 -2.47
N GLN A 79 9.80 5.45 -3.15
CA GLN A 79 8.47 5.56 -2.54
C GLN A 79 8.28 4.51 -1.46
N LEU A 80 8.70 3.26 -1.73
CA LEU A 80 8.63 2.17 -0.78
C LEU A 80 9.41 2.49 0.51
N SER A 81 10.66 2.95 0.38
CA SER A 81 11.50 3.34 1.51
C SER A 81 10.86 4.48 2.32
N LYS A 82 10.39 5.53 1.65
CA LYS A 82 9.77 6.69 2.31
C LYS A 82 8.51 6.30 3.09
N LEU A 83 7.66 5.46 2.51
CA LEU A 83 6.45 4.98 3.20
C LEU A 83 6.79 4.05 4.36
N ALA A 84 7.76 3.15 4.17
CA ALA A 84 8.21 2.26 5.24
C ALA A 84 8.74 3.04 6.45
N GLU A 85 9.54 4.09 6.22
CA GLU A 85 10.03 4.94 7.30
C GLU A 85 8.90 5.74 7.97
N ALA A 86 7.94 6.27 7.21
CA ALA A 86 6.78 6.95 7.77
C ALA A 86 5.97 6.04 8.71
N LEU A 87 5.73 4.79 8.30
CA LEU A 87 5.03 3.80 9.14
C LEU A 87 5.83 3.36 10.37
N LYS A 88 7.16 3.32 10.29
CA LYS A 88 8.03 2.99 11.44
C LYS A 88 8.13 4.13 12.45
N ILE A 89 8.13 5.37 11.98
CA ILE A 89 8.14 6.55 12.84
C ILE A 89 6.82 6.64 13.61
N ASP A 90 5.73 6.25 12.96
CA ASP A 90 4.42 6.16 13.61
C ASP A 90 4.31 4.84 14.40
N GLU A 91 4.65 4.89 15.66
CA GLU A 91 4.67 3.72 16.55
C GLU A 91 3.30 3.05 16.76
N ARG A 92 2.24 3.61 16.20
CA ARG A 92 0.88 3.08 16.23
C ARG A 92 0.61 2.05 15.12
N PHE A 93 1.60 1.75 14.28
CA PHE A 93 1.56 0.65 13.30
C PHE A 93 2.60 -0.42 13.62
N THR A 94 2.29 -1.67 13.27
CA THR A 94 3.29 -2.74 13.26
C THR A 94 4.42 -2.41 12.31
N GLU A 95 5.57 -3.06 12.47
CA GLU A 95 6.64 -2.94 11.47
C GLU A 95 6.09 -3.29 10.08
N PRO A 96 6.29 -2.41 9.07
CA PRO A 96 5.75 -2.64 7.74
C PRO A 96 6.41 -3.84 7.05
N GLU A 97 5.59 -4.61 6.35
CA GLU A 97 6.03 -5.69 5.46
C GLU A 97 5.78 -5.29 4.02
N SER A 98 6.71 -5.63 3.14
CA SER A 98 6.59 -5.32 1.71
C SER A 98 6.99 -6.50 0.83
N PHE A 99 6.36 -6.60 -0.32
CA PHE A 99 6.68 -7.61 -1.31
C PHE A 99 6.45 -7.13 -2.74
N GLU A 100 7.08 -7.81 -3.67
CA GLU A 100 6.93 -7.67 -5.11
C GLU A 100 6.49 -9.01 -5.68
N GLY A 101 5.54 -9.01 -6.61
CA GLY A 101 5.08 -10.21 -7.30
C GLY A 101 5.76 -10.35 -8.66
N LEU A 102 6.37 -11.51 -8.92
CA LEU A 102 6.97 -11.86 -10.21
C LEU A 102 6.30 -13.10 -10.78
N ILE A 103 5.87 -13.03 -12.05
CA ILE A 103 5.27 -14.16 -12.75
C ILE A 103 6.16 -14.53 -13.93
N ARG A 104 6.60 -15.78 -13.96
CA ARG A 104 7.38 -16.33 -15.05
C ARG A 104 6.60 -17.44 -15.76
N GLY A 105 6.26 -17.21 -17.03
CA GLY A 105 5.64 -18.23 -17.87
C GLY A 105 6.65 -19.28 -18.33
N TRP A 106 6.16 -20.47 -18.66
CA TRP A 106 6.95 -21.56 -19.21
C TRP A 106 6.38 -21.98 -20.56
N HIS A 107 7.26 -22.36 -21.45
CA HIS A 107 6.93 -23.00 -22.72
C HIS A 107 7.04 -24.51 -22.57
N HIS A 108 6.08 -25.23 -23.11
CA HIS A 108 6.03 -26.69 -23.07
C HIS A 108 5.80 -27.23 -24.47
N GLU A 109 6.75 -28.01 -24.99
CA GLU A 109 6.62 -28.72 -26.25
C GLU A 109 7.40 -30.04 -26.16
N GLY A 110 6.72 -31.15 -25.99
CA GLY A 110 7.33 -32.46 -25.76
C GLY A 110 8.29 -32.42 -24.58
N LEU A 111 9.55 -32.78 -24.81
CA LEU A 111 10.61 -32.69 -23.80
C LEU A 111 11.26 -31.30 -23.70
N ALA A 112 10.92 -30.35 -24.58
CA ALA A 112 11.45 -29.01 -24.57
C ALA A 112 10.64 -28.11 -23.59
N VAL A 113 10.93 -28.23 -22.32
CA VAL A 113 10.31 -27.42 -21.25
C VAL A 113 11.30 -26.35 -20.81
N ARG A 114 10.95 -25.09 -20.96
CA ARG A 114 11.84 -23.97 -20.66
C ARG A 114 11.08 -22.71 -20.27
N PRO A 115 11.69 -21.78 -19.48
CA PRO A 115 11.09 -20.49 -19.21
C PRO A 115 10.86 -19.69 -20.49
N GLN A 116 9.80 -18.90 -20.54
CA GLN A 116 9.60 -17.90 -21.58
C GLN A 116 10.71 -16.84 -21.51
N HIS A 117 11.18 -16.35 -22.66
CA HIS A 117 12.24 -15.34 -22.71
C HIS A 117 11.76 -13.97 -22.23
N LYS A 118 10.48 -13.64 -22.46
CA LYS A 118 9.89 -12.39 -22.00
C LYS A 118 9.26 -12.59 -20.62
N MET A 119 9.58 -11.67 -19.71
CA MET A 119 9.03 -11.64 -18.36
C MET A 119 8.87 -10.18 -17.93
N ASN A 120 7.70 -9.83 -17.40
CA ASN A 120 7.54 -8.56 -16.69
C ASN A 120 8.11 -8.74 -15.29
N ALA A 121 9.30 -8.19 -15.07
CA ALA A 121 10.07 -8.41 -13.86
C ALA A 121 9.68 -7.46 -12.71
N HIS A 122 9.14 -6.27 -13.04
CA HIS A 122 8.76 -5.28 -12.05
C HIS A 122 7.52 -4.52 -12.51
N THR A 123 6.53 -4.40 -11.63
CA THR A 123 5.34 -3.57 -11.82
C THR A 123 5.15 -2.58 -10.66
N GLY A 124 5.55 -2.93 -9.46
CA GLY A 124 5.47 -2.15 -8.25
C GLY A 124 5.56 -3.01 -6.99
N PHE A 125 5.46 -2.36 -5.87
CA PHE A 125 5.55 -2.98 -4.55
C PHE A 125 4.24 -2.82 -3.80
N ILE A 126 3.86 -3.84 -3.04
CA ILE A 126 2.81 -3.74 -2.04
C ILE A 126 3.49 -3.65 -0.67
N ILE A 127 3.08 -2.67 0.12
CA ILE A 127 3.52 -2.51 1.51
C ILE A 127 2.29 -2.45 2.40
N PHE A 128 2.35 -3.09 3.55
CA PHE A 128 1.27 -3.09 4.52
C PHE A 128 1.77 -3.08 5.96
N ALA A 129 0.93 -2.57 6.85
CA ALA A 129 1.09 -2.59 8.29
C ALA A 129 -0.28 -2.69 8.97
N ARG A 130 -0.31 -3.00 10.26
CA ARG A 130 -1.55 -3.04 11.05
C ARG A 130 -1.52 -1.98 12.12
N LYS A 131 -2.66 -1.30 12.32
CA LYS A 131 -2.82 -0.42 13.47
C LYS A 131 -2.77 -1.24 14.76
N VAL A 132 -1.94 -0.84 15.70
CA VAL A 132 -1.89 -1.46 17.04
C VAL A 132 -3.05 -0.98 17.92
N ALA A 133 -3.34 -1.69 18.99
CA ALA A 133 -4.34 -1.28 19.95
C ALA A 133 -3.88 0.00 20.70
N GLU A 134 -4.84 0.81 21.12
CA GLU A 134 -4.56 2.00 21.92
C GLU A 134 -3.81 1.63 23.21
N GLY A 135 -2.87 2.48 23.59
CA GLY A 135 -2.02 2.24 24.76
C GLY A 135 -0.96 1.16 24.58
N THR A 136 -0.82 0.60 23.38
CA THR A 136 0.24 -0.37 23.06
C THR A 136 1.23 0.23 22.07
N THR A 137 2.50 -0.20 22.17
CA THR A 137 3.55 0.16 21.22
C THR A 137 3.86 -1.05 20.35
N ALA A 138 4.02 -0.84 19.06
CA ALA A 138 4.38 -1.90 18.14
C ALA A 138 5.74 -2.52 18.49
N LEU A 139 5.82 -3.85 18.42
CA LEU A 139 7.08 -4.55 18.57
C LEU A 139 8.00 -4.22 17.39
N LYS A 140 9.11 -3.56 17.65
CA LYS A 140 10.14 -3.26 16.64
C LYS A 140 11.12 -4.44 16.57
N ARG A 141 11.34 -4.96 15.37
CA ARG A 141 12.42 -5.93 15.14
C ARG A 141 13.75 -5.21 15.30
N ARG A 142 14.55 -5.60 16.29
CA ARG A 142 15.92 -5.12 16.46
C ARG A 142 16.81 -5.74 15.35
N ARG A 143 16.77 -5.16 14.17
CA ARG A 143 17.77 -5.44 13.13
C ARG A 143 18.84 -4.36 13.19
N ARG A 144 20.09 -4.78 13.24
CA ARG A 144 21.20 -3.82 13.09
C ARG A 144 21.13 -3.27 11.66
N PRO A 145 20.95 -1.96 11.46
CA PRO A 145 20.95 -1.40 10.12
C PRO A 145 22.30 -1.66 9.46
N SER A 146 22.31 -1.78 8.14
CA SER A 146 23.56 -1.82 7.38
C SER A 146 24.30 -0.49 7.53
N LYS A 147 25.62 -0.54 7.47
CA LYS A 147 26.48 0.66 7.54
C LYS A 147 26.03 1.65 6.44
N GLY A 148 25.76 2.89 6.81
CA GLY A 148 25.30 3.94 5.90
C GLY A 148 23.81 3.92 5.57
N ALA A 149 22.99 3.08 6.21
CA ALA A 149 21.53 3.01 5.96
C ALA A 149 20.80 4.34 6.20
N TYR A 150 21.28 5.16 7.11
CA TYR A 150 20.70 6.47 7.46
C TYR A 150 21.64 7.65 7.11
N GLY A 151 22.53 7.44 6.15
CA GLY A 151 23.58 8.40 5.79
C GLY A 151 24.84 8.24 6.64
N ALA A 152 25.89 9.01 6.32
CA ALA A 152 27.09 9.07 7.15
C ALA A 152 26.74 9.81 8.45
N THR A 153 26.67 9.10 9.55
CA THR A 153 26.88 9.75 10.85
C THR A 153 28.39 9.97 10.95
N ASP A 154 28.80 11.24 11.03
CA ASP A 154 30.16 11.63 11.37
C ASP A 154 30.47 11.22 12.82
N ASP A 155 30.51 9.94 13.11
CA ASP A 155 31.01 9.42 14.38
C ASP A 155 31.66 8.06 14.15
N GLU A 156 33.01 8.12 14.18
CA GLU A 156 34.07 7.14 14.18
C GLU A 156 34.83 6.90 12.89
#